data_17a9d57fa95b3174d1de24971a275561
#
_entry.id   17a9d57fa95b3174d1de24971a275561
#
_cell.length_a   1.000
_cell.length_b   1.000
_cell.length_c   1.000
_cell.angle_alpha   90.00
_cell.angle_beta   90.00
_cell.angle_gamma   90.00
#
_symmetry.space_group_name_H-M   'P 1'
#
loop_
_entity.id
_entity.type
_entity.pdbx_description
1 polymer ?
#
loop_
_entity_poly.entity_id
_entity_poly.type
_entity_poly.pdbx_seq_one_letter_code
_entity_poly.pdbx_strand_id
1 'polypeptide(L)'
;MIDIKFLRENPDVVKQNIKNKFQDQKLHLVDEVIALDKESRACKMHGDELRSKRKSLSDKIGSLMKEGQKDEAETIKAEVKAINDELVVNEEKEEKFASEIKERMMKIPNIIDPSVPIGKDDSENVEVQRFGEPKVPDYEIPYHADIIEKLNGMDKESAGRTSGVGFYYLIGDIARLHEAMLACARDYMINAGFTYAIPPFMIRSDVVTGVMSFEEMDAMMYKIEGEDLYLIGTSEHSMIGRFKDQILKKAELPITMTSYSPCFRKEIGSHGLEERGLYRVHQFEKQEMIVLCEPEDSMTWYNKMWKLSVDLFRSWNVPVRQLDCCSGDLADLKVKSCDIEAWSPRQKKYFEVCSCSTLGDAQARRLGIRVKGEKGNYYPHTLNNTVVATPRGLIAVIENNYNEDGSITVPEVLRPYMGGTEIIKPKNK
;
A
#
# COMPACT_ATOMS: atom_id res chain seq x y z
N MET A 1 2.95 11.10 1.12
CA MET A 1 3.20 12.47 1.65
C MET A 1 3.12 13.43 0.48
N ILE A 2 2.32 14.49 0.56
CA ILE A 2 2.24 15.51 -0.49
C ILE A 2 3.53 16.35 -0.57
N ASP A 3 3.68 17.12 -1.66
CA ASP A 3 4.79 18.05 -1.81
C ASP A 3 4.63 19.26 -0.87
N ILE A 4 5.64 19.59 -0.07
CA ILE A 4 5.62 20.75 0.84
C ILE A 4 5.51 22.08 0.09
N LYS A 5 6.08 22.16 -1.14
CA LYS A 5 5.95 23.34 -1.98
C LYS A 5 4.51 23.51 -2.44
N PHE A 6 3.85 22.40 -2.87
CA PHE A 6 2.44 22.41 -3.23
C PHE A 6 1.57 22.87 -2.05
N LEU A 7 1.79 22.30 -0.85
CA LEU A 7 1.04 22.68 0.36
C LEU A 7 1.20 24.18 0.65
N ARG A 8 2.41 24.73 0.57
CA ARG A 8 2.70 26.13 0.83
C ARG A 8 2.03 27.07 -0.19
N GLU A 9 2.04 26.68 -1.46
CA GLU A 9 1.49 27.48 -2.55
C GLU A 9 -0.04 27.36 -2.67
N ASN A 10 -0.62 26.24 -2.19
CA ASN A 10 -2.05 25.93 -2.31
C ASN A 10 -2.67 25.43 -0.99
N PRO A 11 -2.54 26.17 0.13
CA PRO A 11 -3.02 25.70 1.43
C PRO A 11 -4.54 25.46 1.47
N ASP A 12 -5.31 26.28 0.77
CA ASP A 12 -6.77 26.14 0.73
C ASP A 12 -7.22 24.88 -0.01
N VAL A 13 -6.48 24.48 -1.06
CA VAL A 13 -6.74 23.21 -1.78
C VAL A 13 -6.49 22.04 -0.85
N VAL A 14 -5.39 22.06 -0.07
CA VAL A 14 -5.07 21.01 0.89
C VAL A 14 -6.12 20.94 2.00
N LYS A 15 -6.52 22.07 2.55
CA LYS A 15 -7.58 22.14 3.57
C LYS A 15 -8.93 21.65 3.03
N GLN A 16 -9.29 22.00 1.79
CA GLN A 16 -10.51 21.50 1.17
C GLN A 16 -10.45 19.99 0.96
N ASN A 17 -9.30 19.44 0.53
CA ASN A 17 -9.11 18.01 0.41
C ASN A 17 -9.26 17.26 1.74
N ILE A 18 -8.73 17.81 2.84
CA ILE A 18 -8.91 17.27 4.20
C ILE A 18 -10.40 17.22 4.56
N LYS A 19 -11.17 18.29 4.26
CA LYS A 19 -12.62 18.31 4.47
C LYS A 19 -13.35 17.29 3.60
N ASN A 20 -12.99 17.18 2.33
CA ASN A 20 -13.55 16.19 1.42
C ASN A 20 -13.33 14.74 1.91
N LYS A 21 -12.26 14.51 2.66
CA LYS A 21 -11.97 13.22 3.31
C LYS A 21 -12.57 13.07 4.71
N PHE A 22 -13.40 14.02 5.15
CA PHE A 22 -14.03 14.05 6.49
C PHE A 22 -13.03 13.94 7.65
N GLN A 23 -11.86 14.60 7.50
CA GLN A 23 -10.76 14.56 8.46
C GLN A 23 -10.49 15.96 9.06
N ASP A 24 -11.51 16.73 9.40
CA ASP A 24 -11.42 18.13 9.85
C ASP A 24 -10.47 18.32 11.03
N GLN A 25 -10.27 17.30 11.86
CA GLN A 25 -9.31 17.29 12.96
C GLN A 25 -7.86 17.50 12.50
N LYS A 26 -7.54 17.27 11.21
CA LYS A 26 -6.21 17.45 10.63
C LYS A 26 -5.99 18.85 10.01
N LEU A 27 -6.99 19.73 9.96
CA LEU A 27 -6.89 21.06 9.31
C LEU A 27 -5.78 21.93 9.89
N HIS A 28 -5.57 21.89 11.21
CA HIS A 28 -4.54 22.67 11.90
C HIS A 28 -3.12 22.31 11.43
N LEU A 29 -2.89 21.07 11.00
CA LEU A 29 -1.58 20.62 10.54
C LEU A 29 -1.07 21.40 9.34
N VAL A 30 -1.97 21.90 8.48
CA VAL A 30 -1.59 22.70 7.29
C VAL A 30 -0.93 24.02 7.74
N ASP A 31 -1.53 24.73 8.68
CA ASP A 31 -1.01 26.01 9.17
C ASP A 31 0.29 25.81 9.97
N GLU A 32 0.36 24.74 10.77
CA GLU A 32 1.58 24.38 11.49
C GLU A 32 2.76 24.09 10.54
N VAL A 33 2.53 23.32 9.47
CA VAL A 33 3.58 23.03 8.47
C VAL A 33 4.05 24.30 7.78
N ILE A 34 3.13 25.23 7.43
CA ILE A 34 3.49 26.51 6.79
C ILE A 34 4.35 27.37 7.74
N ALA A 35 4.00 27.43 9.03
CA ALA A 35 4.78 28.18 10.02
C ALA A 35 6.17 27.57 10.19
N LEU A 36 6.27 26.25 10.37
CA LEU A 36 7.53 25.54 10.52
C LEU A 36 8.40 25.61 9.26
N ASP A 37 7.81 25.52 8.06
CA ASP A 37 8.55 25.68 6.80
C ASP A 37 9.15 27.08 6.66
N LYS A 38 8.43 28.12 7.09
CA LYS A 38 8.93 29.49 7.10
C LYS A 38 10.17 29.64 8.02
N GLU A 39 10.09 29.10 9.23
CA GLU A 39 11.20 29.13 10.19
C GLU A 39 12.39 28.28 9.72
N SER A 40 12.12 27.08 9.20
CA SER A 40 13.14 26.19 8.63
C SER A 40 13.93 26.84 7.49
N ARG A 41 13.22 27.53 6.57
CA ARG A 41 13.88 28.24 5.47
C ARG A 41 14.70 29.43 5.96
N ALA A 42 14.22 30.17 6.97
CA ALA A 42 14.98 31.24 7.58
C ALA A 42 16.25 30.72 8.28
N CYS A 43 16.12 29.62 9.01
CA CYS A 43 17.24 28.95 9.68
C CYS A 43 18.30 28.47 8.65
N LYS A 44 17.85 27.84 7.55
CA LYS A 44 18.74 27.41 6.46
C LYS A 44 19.46 28.57 5.80
N MET A 45 18.76 29.67 5.52
CA MET A 45 19.36 30.88 4.93
C MET A 45 20.44 31.44 5.87
N HIS A 46 20.16 31.52 7.19
CA HIS A 46 21.15 31.96 8.18
C HIS A 46 22.38 31.04 8.22
N GLY A 47 22.19 29.72 8.17
CA GLY A 47 23.28 28.74 8.07
C GLY A 47 24.14 28.93 6.81
N ASP A 48 23.53 29.22 5.68
CA ASP A 48 24.25 29.48 4.43
C ASP A 48 25.05 30.80 4.49
N GLU A 49 24.51 31.85 5.13
CA GLU A 49 25.22 33.10 5.42
C GLU A 49 26.44 32.88 6.31
N LEU A 50 26.29 32.13 7.39
CA LEU A 50 27.38 31.76 8.30
C LEU A 50 28.47 30.95 7.58
N ARG A 51 28.10 29.96 6.77
CA ARG A 51 29.06 29.17 5.96
C ARG A 51 29.83 30.04 4.99
N SER A 52 29.16 30.99 4.33
CA SER A 52 29.78 31.97 3.41
C SER A 52 30.76 32.88 4.15
N LYS A 53 30.34 33.45 5.32
CA LYS A 53 31.19 34.32 6.14
C LYS A 53 32.41 33.53 6.66
N ARG A 54 32.24 32.33 7.16
CA ARG A 54 33.33 31.44 7.62
C ARG A 54 34.35 31.20 6.52
N LYS A 55 33.91 30.91 5.29
CA LYS A 55 34.80 30.72 4.13
C LYS A 55 35.63 31.97 3.87
N SER A 56 34.99 33.15 3.78
CA SER A 56 35.67 34.43 3.55
C SER A 56 36.72 34.76 4.62
N LEU A 57 36.39 34.53 5.91
CA LEU A 57 37.32 34.76 7.02
C LEU A 57 38.49 33.76 7.02
N SER A 58 38.22 32.48 6.65
CA SER A 58 39.28 31.48 6.54
C SER A 58 40.28 31.82 5.42
N ASP A 59 39.82 32.35 4.31
CA ASP A 59 40.70 32.81 3.23
C ASP A 59 41.57 33.99 3.69
N LYS A 60 41.01 34.94 4.48
CA LYS A 60 41.76 36.07 5.06
C LYS A 60 42.86 35.62 6.02
N ILE A 61 42.62 34.61 6.87
CA ILE A 61 43.64 34.08 7.78
C ILE A 61 44.87 33.62 6.97
N GLY A 62 44.67 32.95 5.84
CA GLY A 62 45.74 32.49 4.96
C GLY A 62 46.62 33.65 4.43
N SER A 63 45.98 34.77 4.07
CA SER A 63 46.69 35.98 3.59
C SER A 63 47.47 36.67 4.71
N LEU A 64 46.83 36.92 5.86
CA LEU A 64 47.44 37.57 7.01
C LEU A 64 48.63 36.78 7.57
N MET A 65 48.56 35.45 7.60
CA MET A 65 49.70 34.62 7.99
C MET A 65 50.90 34.72 7.07
N LYS A 66 50.66 34.90 5.74
CA LYS A 66 51.74 35.13 4.76
C LYS A 66 52.37 36.52 4.90
N GLU A 67 51.58 37.50 5.31
CA GLU A 67 52.00 38.88 5.53
C GLU A 67 52.65 39.13 6.90
N GLY A 68 52.66 38.10 7.76
CA GLY A 68 53.26 38.18 9.10
C GLY A 68 52.38 38.85 10.18
N GLN A 69 51.11 39.14 9.90
CA GLN A 69 50.15 39.83 10.76
C GLN A 69 49.46 38.83 11.70
N LYS A 70 50.23 38.28 12.65
CA LYS A 70 49.81 37.19 13.54
C LYS A 70 48.66 37.57 14.48
N ASP A 71 48.65 38.77 15.02
CA ASP A 71 47.65 39.22 15.99
C ASP A 71 46.26 39.36 15.37
N GLU A 72 46.21 39.91 14.15
CA GLU A 72 44.99 40.01 13.38
C GLU A 72 44.49 38.60 12.94
N ALA A 73 45.40 37.73 12.54
CA ALA A 73 45.05 36.35 12.22
C ALA A 73 44.45 35.60 13.43
N GLU A 74 44.94 35.79 14.64
CA GLU A 74 44.39 35.20 15.87
C GLU A 74 42.98 35.75 16.18
N THR A 75 42.76 37.06 15.97
CA THR A 75 41.43 37.66 16.13
C THR A 75 40.41 37.04 15.18
N ILE A 76 40.76 36.87 13.90
CA ILE A 76 39.88 36.25 12.90
C ILE A 76 39.67 34.75 13.20
N LYS A 77 40.68 34.04 13.72
CA LYS A 77 40.49 32.64 14.17
C LYS A 77 39.47 32.54 15.27
N ALA A 78 39.46 33.47 16.23
CA ALA A 78 38.46 33.51 17.28
C ALA A 78 37.04 33.74 16.73
N GLU A 79 36.90 34.62 15.73
CA GLU A 79 35.63 34.86 15.03
C GLU A 79 35.18 33.60 14.26
N VAL A 80 36.07 32.93 13.54
CA VAL A 80 35.77 31.67 12.82
C VAL A 80 35.34 30.61 13.83
N LYS A 81 35.93 30.53 15.02
CA LYS A 81 35.50 29.60 16.07
C LYS A 81 34.08 29.91 16.53
N ALA A 82 33.76 31.15 16.82
CA ALA A 82 32.42 31.57 17.21
C ALA A 82 31.36 31.22 16.13
N ILE A 83 31.70 31.45 14.85
CA ILE A 83 30.81 31.04 13.72
C ILE A 83 30.63 29.51 13.68
N ASN A 84 31.65 28.71 13.93
CA ASN A 84 31.50 27.26 13.98
C ASN A 84 30.59 26.83 15.14
N ASP A 85 30.71 27.42 16.31
CA ASP A 85 29.85 27.14 17.48
C ASP A 85 28.39 27.51 17.16
N GLU A 86 28.15 28.63 16.46
CA GLU A 86 26.81 29.05 15.99
C GLU A 86 26.26 28.12 14.91
N LEU A 87 27.10 27.65 13.98
CA LEU A 87 26.69 26.68 12.95
C LEU A 87 26.20 25.36 13.57
N VAL A 88 26.87 24.86 14.61
CA VAL A 88 26.40 23.63 15.31
C VAL A 88 24.99 23.82 15.86
N VAL A 89 24.72 24.94 16.54
CA VAL A 89 23.38 25.25 17.07
C VAL A 89 22.36 25.42 15.96
N ASN A 90 22.77 26.02 14.83
CA ASN A 90 21.89 26.21 13.68
C ASN A 90 21.54 24.86 13.01
N GLU A 91 22.50 23.96 12.86
CA GLU A 91 22.31 22.63 12.30
C GLU A 91 21.36 21.78 13.16
N GLU A 92 21.49 21.84 14.50
CA GLU A 92 20.54 21.19 15.41
C GLU A 92 19.11 21.71 15.22
N LYS A 93 18.93 23.03 14.99
CA LYS A 93 17.62 23.63 14.70
C LYS A 93 17.08 23.18 13.34
N GLU A 94 17.95 23.14 12.30
CA GLU A 94 17.55 22.64 10.98
C GLU A 94 17.02 21.21 11.05
N GLU A 95 17.73 20.32 11.77
CA GLU A 95 17.31 18.92 11.97
C GLU A 95 15.98 18.83 12.73
N LYS A 96 15.82 19.63 13.78
CA LYS A 96 14.57 19.68 14.55
C LYS A 96 13.39 20.11 13.67
N PHE A 97 13.53 21.20 12.91
CA PHE A 97 12.49 21.65 11.99
C PHE A 97 12.17 20.60 10.91
N ALA A 98 13.20 19.96 10.33
CA ALA A 98 13.01 18.92 9.34
C ALA A 98 12.20 17.73 9.89
N SER A 99 12.51 17.32 11.14
CA SER A 99 11.79 16.24 11.82
C SER A 99 10.33 16.61 12.11
N GLU A 100 10.09 17.81 12.66
CA GLU A 100 8.75 18.29 13.01
C GLU A 100 7.86 18.48 11.76
N ILE A 101 8.42 19.02 10.68
CA ILE A 101 7.73 19.15 9.39
C ILE A 101 7.37 17.76 8.85
N LYS A 102 8.34 16.84 8.84
CA LYS A 102 8.12 15.47 8.34
C LYS A 102 7.00 14.78 9.11
N GLU A 103 7.00 14.85 10.44
CA GLU A 103 5.96 14.24 11.28
C GLU A 103 4.56 14.71 10.91
N ARG A 104 4.37 16.04 10.74
CA ARG A 104 3.07 16.63 10.39
C ARG A 104 2.66 16.30 8.97
N MET A 105 3.60 16.41 8.03
CA MET A 105 3.38 16.10 6.61
C MET A 105 2.98 14.63 6.40
N MET A 106 3.45 13.71 7.24
CA MET A 106 3.07 12.30 7.17
C MET A 106 1.64 12.03 7.64
N LYS A 107 1.03 12.94 8.41
CA LYS A 107 -0.36 12.86 8.89
C LYS A 107 -1.36 13.55 7.93
N ILE A 108 -0.88 14.44 7.05
CA ILE A 108 -1.73 15.10 6.05
C ILE A 108 -2.02 14.11 4.92
N PRO A 109 -3.32 13.89 4.59
CA PRO A 109 -3.70 12.96 3.55
C PRO A 109 -3.26 13.45 2.15
N ASN A 110 -3.07 12.51 1.24
CA ASN A 110 -2.79 12.81 -0.16
C ASN A 110 -3.97 13.51 -0.83
N ILE A 111 -3.70 14.27 -1.89
CA ILE A 111 -4.75 14.93 -2.68
C ILE A 111 -5.47 13.86 -3.50
N ILE A 112 -6.80 13.80 -3.35
CA ILE A 112 -7.62 12.87 -4.11
C ILE A 112 -7.79 13.32 -5.57
N ASP A 113 -7.95 12.36 -6.47
CA ASP A 113 -8.27 12.65 -7.88
C ASP A 113 -9.66 13.33 -7.99
N PRO A 114 -9.85 14.31 -8.88
CA PRO A 114 -11.13 15.01 -9.05
C PRO A 114 -12.31 14.07 -9.39
N SER A 115 -12.06 12.89 -9.92
CA SER A 115 -13.09 11.89 -10.24
C SER A 115 -13.54 11.05 -9.05
N VAL A 116 -12.91 11.19 -7.88
CA VAL A 116 -13.28 10.46 -6.67
C VAL A 116 -14.63 10.97 -6.16
N PRO A 117 -15.64 10.08 -5.96
CA PRO A 117 -16.91 10.48 -5.38
C PRO A 117 -16.71 11.00 -3.94
N ILE A 118 -17.41 12.06 -3.59
CA ILE A 118 -17.39 12.59 -2.23
C ILE A 118 -18.43 11.83 -1.40
N GLY A 119 -17.96 11.14 -0.37
CA GLY A 119 -18.79 10.34 0.53
C GLY A 119 -18.06 10.11 1.85
N LYS A 120 -18.80 9.77 2.90
CA LYS A 120 -18.30 9.72 4.28
C LYS A 120 -17.59 8.40 4.61
N ASP A 121 -18.13 7.29 4.14
CA ASP A 121 -17.65 5.94 4.43
C ASP A 121 -17.98 4.96 3.28
N ASP A 122 -17.61 3.70 3.43
CA ASP A 122 -17.77 2.63 2.43
C ASP A 122 -19.21 2.43 1.94
N SER A 123 -20.23 2.81 2.73
CA SER A 123 -21.64 2.73 2.32
C SER A 123 -22.00 3.68 1.19
N GLU A 124 -21.17 4.71 0.95
CA GLU A 124 -21.34 5.72 -0.11
C GLU A 124 -20.42 5.47 -1.32
N ASN A 125 -19.75 4.32 -1.38
CA ASN A 125 -18.99 3.89 -2.55
C ASN A 125 -19.92 3.69 -3.76
N VAL A 126 -19.43 4.02 -4.96
CA VAL A 126 -20.24 4.11 -6.17
C VAL A 126 -19.99 2.94 -7.10
N GLU A 127 -21.05 2.15 -7.39
CA GLU A 127 -20.98 1.11 -8.43
C GLU A 127 -20.82 1.75 -9.81
N VAL A 128 -19.74 1.38 -10.50
CA VAL A 128 -19.42 1.90 -11.84
C VAL A 128 -19.89 0.94 -12.94
N GLN A 129 -19.57 -0.35 -12.79
CA GLN A 129 -19.82 -1.34 -13.84
C GLN A 129 -19.88 -2.76 -13.27
N ARG A 130 -20.72 -3.60 -13.92
CA ARG A 130 -20.80 -5.04 -13.67
C ARG A 130 -20.22 -5.83 -14.84
N PHE A 131 -19.62 -6.96 -14.51
CA PHE A 131 -19.02 -7.89 -15.47
C PHE A 131 -19.53 -9.31 -15.20
N GLY A 132 -20.31 -9.82 -16.16
CA GLY A 132 -20.99 -11.09 -16.09
C GLY A 132 -22.31 -11.03 -15.35
N GLU A 133 -23.17 -12.00 -15.66
CA GLU A 133 -24.52 -12.09 -15.11
C GLU A 133 -24.52 -12.80 -13.75
N PRO A 134 -25.00 -12.14 -12.68
CA PRO A 134 -25.23 -12.78 -11.40
C PRO A 134 -26.27 -13.89 -11.53
N LYS A 135 -25.90 -15.09 -11.09
CA LYS A 135 -26.82 -16.23 -11.10
C LYS A 135 -27.16 -16.62 -9.67
N VAL A 136 -28.40 -17.01 -9.44
CA VAL A 136 -28.88 -17.63 -8.19
C VAL A 136 -29.49 -18.96 -8.61
N PRO A 137 -28.94 -20.10 -8.20
CA PRO A 137 -29.52 -21.41 -8.51
C PRO A 137 -30.84 -21.64 -7.79
N ASP A 138 -31.63 -22.61 -8.26
CA ASP A 138 -32.91 -22.97 -7.66
C ASP A 138 -32.75 -23.82 -6.37
N TYR A 139 -31.50 -24.15 -6.00
CA TYR A 139 -31.16 -24.87 -4.77
C TYR A 139 -30.41 -23.97 -3.79
N GLU A 140 -30.45 -24.32 -2.53
CA GLU A 140 -29.75 -23.61 -1.47
C GLU A 140 -28.24 -23.84 -1.52
N ILE A 141 -27.45 -22.76 -1.50
CA ILE A 141 -26.01 -22.83 -1.31
C ILE A 141 -25.72 -22.68 0.18
N PRO A 142 -25.12 -23.70 0.81
CA PRO A 142 -24.74 -23.61 2.23
C PRO A 142 -23.68 -22.55 2.47
N TYR A 143 -23.46 -22.22 3.74
CA TYR A 143 -22.37 -21.35 4.13
C TYR A 143 -21.01 -21.95 3.70
N HIS A 144 -20.11 -21.15 3.19
CA HIS A 144 -18.85 -21.63 2.61
C HIS A 144 -18.05 -22.52 3.57
N ALA A 145 -18.07 -22.23 4.88
CA ALA A 145 -17.41 -23.09 5.87
C ALA A 145 -18.06 -24.49 5.91
N ASP A 146 -19.40 -24.58 5.88
CA ASP A 146 -20.12 -25.85 5.88
C ASP A 146 -19.85 -26.66 4.61
N ILE A 147 -19.71 -25.98 3.46
CA ILE A 147 -19.30 -26.63 2.18
C ILE A 147 -17.92 -27.24 2.34
N ILE A 148 -16.95 -26.43 2.80
CA ILE A 148 -15.56 -26.85 2.93
C ILE A 148 -15.42 -27.99 3.97
N GLU A 149 -16.14 -27.93 5.09
CA GLU A 149 -16.17 -28.98 6.11
C GLU A 149 -16.72 -30.29 5.56
N LYS A 150 -17.82 -30.28 4.78
CA LYS A 150 -18.39 -31.47 4.10
C LYS A 150 -17.39 -32.10 3.12
N LEU A 151 -16.50 -31.31 2.53
CA LEU A 151 -15.42 -31.77 1.65
C LEU A 151 -14.17 -32.22 2.41
N ASN A 152 -14.17 -32.21 3.75
CA ASN A 152 -13.00 -32.42 4.62
C ASN A 152 -11.84 -31.49 4.23
N GLY A 153 -12.16 -30.25 3.85
CA GLY A 153 -11.22 -29.29 3.29
C GLY A 153 -10.68 -28.27 4.28
N MET A 154 -11.13 -28.25 5.54
CA MET A 154 -10.71 -27.30 6.56
C MET A 154 -10.71 -27.92 7.95
N ASP A 155 -9.73 -27.54 8.79
CA ASP A 155 -9.68 -27.86 10.21
C ASP A 155 -9.42 -26.57 11.03
N LYS A 156 -10.49 -25.96 11.49
CA LYS A 156 -10.42 -24.76 12.35
C LYS A 156 -10.21 -25.13 13.82
N GLU A 157 -10.64 -26.29 14.24
CA GLU A 157 -10.49 -26.73 15.63
C GLU A 157 -9.00 -26.92 15.98
N SER A 158 -8.24 -27.62 15.14
CA SER A 158 -6.80 -27.75 15.31
C SER A 158 -6.07 -26.40 15.16
N ALA A 159 -6.51 -25.53 14.24
CA ALA A 159 -5.95 -24.20 14.13
C ALA A 159 -6.19 -23.37 15.41
N GLY A 160 -7.38 -23.48 16.01
CA GLY A 160 -7.68 -22.84 17.29
C GLY A 160 -6.75 -23.30 18.43
N ARG A 161 -6.41 -24.60 18.47
CA ARG A 161 -5.45 -25.16 19.45
C ARG A 161 -4.00 -24.75 19.16
N THR A 162 -3.64 -24.55 17.89
CA THR A 162 -2.25 -24.26 17.48
C THR A 162 -1.93 -22.77 17.51
N SER A 163 -2.84 -21.93 17.02
CA SER A 163 -2.57 -20.52 16.75
C SER A 163 -3.64 -19.55 17.28
N GLY A 164 -4.81 -20.08 17.66
CA GLY A 164 -5.93 -19.28 18.14
C GLY A 164 -7.03 -19.07 17.09
N VAL A 165 -8.02 -18.25 17.45
CA VAL A 165 -9.13 -17.88 16.57
C VAL A 165 -8.61 -17.01 15.42
N GLY A 166 -9.23 -17.13 14.23
CA GLY A 166 -8.82 -16.37 13.04
C GLY A 166 -7.71 -17.03 12.21
N PHE A 167 -7.31 -18.27 12.57
CA PHE A 167 -6.43 -19.13 11.78
C PHE A 167 -7.17 -20.35 11.24
N TYR A 168 -6.60 -21.04 10.28
CA TYR A 168 -7.19 -22.22 9.63
C TYR A 168 -6.12 -23.16 9.10
N TYR A 169 -6.47 -24.44 8.97
CA TYR A 169 -5.81 -25.37 8.07
C TYR A 169 -6.72 -25.61 6.87
N LEU A 170 -6.20 -25.46 5.65
CA LEU A 170 -6.82 -26.01 4.44
C LEU A 170 -6.26 -27.41 4.18
N ILE A 171 -7.12 -28.33 3.76
CA ILE A 171 -6.76 -29.75 3.63
C ILE A 171 -7.29 -30.32 2.31
N GLY A 172 -6.56 -31.29 1.75
CA GLY A 172 -6.99 -32.07 0.61
C GLY A 172 -7.27 -31.24 -0.64
N ASP A 173 -8.40 -31.50 -1.30
CA ASP A 173 -8.71 -30.88 -2.59
C ASP A 173 -9.02 -29.38 -2.47
N ILE A 174 -9.45 -28.90 -1.30
CA ILE A 174 -9.64 -27.46 -1.05
C ILE A 174 -8.28 -26.75 -0.94
N ALA A 175 -7.29 -27.35 -0.26
CA ALA A 175 -5.93 -26.81 -0.24
C ALA A 175 -5.32 -26.78 -1.65
N ARG A 176 -5.56 -27.83 -2.45
CA ARG A 176 -5.11 -27.88 -3.85
C ARG A 176 -5.79 -26.81 -4.70
N LEU A 177 -7.09 -26.57 -4.51
CA LEU A 177 -7.83 -25.51 -5.23
C LEU A 177 -7.28 -24.12 -4.87
N HIS A 178 -7.01 -23.88 -3.60
CA HIS A 178 -6.38 -22.67 -3.11
C HIS A 178 -5.03 -22.41 -3.80
N GLU A 179 -4.13 -23.40 -3.81
CA GLU A 179 -2.83 -23.31 -4.49
C GLU A 179 -2.97 -23.17 -6.01
N ALA A 180 -3.95 -23.85 -6.61
CA ALA A 180 -4.25 -23.74 -8.04
C ALA A 180 -4.66 -22.31 -8.44
N MET A 181 -5.45 -21.64 -7.60
CA MET A 181 -5.84 -20.24 -7.85
C MET A 181 -4.63 -19.31 -7.80
N LEU A 182 -3.74 -19.48 -6.82
CA LEU A 182 -2.51 -18.65 -6.70
C LEU A 182 -1.55 -18.91 -7.86
N ALA A 183 -1.36 -20.17 -8.24
CA ALA A 183 -0.50 -20.55 -9.37
C ALA A 183 -1.05 -20.02 -10.71
N CYS A 184 -2.35 -20.14 -10.93
CA CYS A 184 -3.03 -19.58 -12.11
C CYS A 184 -2.88 -18.05 -12.14
N ALA A 185 -3.12 -17.37 -11.03
CA ALA A 185 -2.98 -15.91 -10.91
C ALA A 185 -1.55 -15.45 -11.20
N ARG A 186 -0.54 -16.16 -10.67
CA ARG A 186 0.88 -15.91 -10.96
C ARG A 186 1.17 -15.99 -12.46
N ASP A 187 0.80 -17.10 -13.08
CA ASP A 187 1.09 -17.35 -14.49
C ASP A 187 0.32 -16.38 -15.39
N TYR A 188 -0.92 -16.04 -15.01
CA TYR A 188 -1.72 -15.01 -15.68
C TYR A 188 -0.99 -13.65 -15.68
N MET A 189 -0.43 -13.24 -14.54
CA MET A 189 0.30 -11.97 -14.44
C MET A 189 1.63 -11.97 -15.19
N ILE A 190 2.35 -13.10 -15.20
CA ILE A 190 3.58 -13.26 -16.01
C ILE A 190 3.23 -13.11 -17.49
N ASN A 191 2.15 -13.75 -17.94
CA ASN A 191 1.67 -13.64 -19.32
C ASN A 191 1.19 -12.22 -19.67
N ALA A 192 0.71 -11.45 -18.70
CA ALA A 192 0.37 -10.04 -18.85
C ALA A 192 1.59 -9.09 -18.89
N GLY A 193 2.81 -9.64 -18.78
CA GLY A 193 4.09 -8.92 -18.86
C GLY A 193 4.62 -8.39 -17.54
N PHE A 194 4.12 -8.88 -16.39
CA PHE A 194 4.64 -8.52 -15.09
C PHE A 194 5.82 -9.42 -14.67
N THR A 195 6.85 -8.82 -14.11
CA THR A 195 7.98 -9.56 -13.53
C THR A 195 7.58 -10.18 -12.21
N TYR A 196 7.66 -11.51 -12.11
CA TYR A 196 7.37 -12.23 -10.87
C TYR A 196 8.53 -12.12 -9.87
N ALA A 197 8.21 -11.87 -8.60
CA ALA A 197 9.16 -11.80 -7.51
C ALA A 197 8.60 -12.45 -6.24
N ILE A 198 9.49 -13.00 -5.42
CA ILE A 198 9.20 -13.43 -4.04
C ILE A 198 9.95 -12.46 -3.12
N PRO A 199 9.24 -11.55 -2.43
CA PRO A 199 9.85 -10.55 -1.59
C PRO A 199 10.13 -11.07 -0.17
N PRO A 200 10.91 -10.35 0.64
CA PRO A 200 10.96 -10.58 2.08
C PRO A 200 9.59 -10.40 2.73
N PHE A 201 9.22 -11.27 3.66
CA PHE A 201 7.92 -11.21 4.37
C PHE A 201 8.00 -10.43 5.69
N MET A 202 9.16 -9.89 6.01
CA MET A 202 9.40 -8.98 7.12
C MET A 202 10.10 -7.72 6.61
N ILE A 203 9.67 -6.56 7.10
CA ILE A 203 10.19 -5.25 6.70
C ILE A 203 10.48 -4.38 7.92
N ARG A 204 11.37 -3.40 7.77
CA ARG A 204 11.73 -2.45 8.81
C ARG A 204 10.68 -1.35 8.98
N SER A 205 10.66 -0.73 10.16
CA SER A 205 9.72 0.35 10.51
C SER A 205 9.71 1.51 9.52
N ASP A 206 10.87 1.89 8.98
CA ASP A 206 10.99 2.98 8.02
C ASP A 206 10.40 2.65 6.64
N VAL A 207 10.38 1.37 6.26
CA VAL A 207 9.64 0.89 5.07
C VAL A 207 8.14 0.90 5.37
N VAL A 208 7.71 0.40 6.55
CA VAL A 208 6.30 0.40 6.94
C VAL A 208 5.71 1.81 6.86
N THR A 209 6.35 2.78 7.52
CA THR A 209 5.91 4.18 7.52
C THR A 209 6.02 4.87 6.15
N GLY A 210 6.82 4.29 5.25
CA GLY A 210 6.90 4.72 3.86
C GLY A 210 5.70 4.32 3.01
N VAL A 211 5.09 3.16 3.29
CA VAL A 211 4.04 2.56 2.44
C VAL A 211 2.63 2.71 3.00
N MET A 212 2.44 3.01 4.29
CA MET A 212 1.14 3.18 4.93
C MET A 212 1.13 4.32 5.95
N SER A 213 -0.05 4.66 6.47
CA SER A 213 -0.20 5.60 7.58
C SER A 213 0.19 4.97 8.93
N PHE A 214 0.42 5.80 9.94
CA PHE A 214 0.68 5.32 11.31
C PHE A 214 -0.53 4.58 11.89
N GLU A 215 -1.74 5.07 11.62
CA GLU A 215 -2.98 4.47 12.09
C GLU A 215 -3.17 3.06 11.50
N GLU A 216 -2.93 2.91 10.20
CA GLU A 216 -2.97 1.59 9.54
C GLU A 216 -1.89 0.65 10.09
N MET A 217 -0.68 1.15 10.35
CA MET A 217 0.41 0.35 10.92
C MET A 217 0.01 -0.25 12.28
N ASP A 218 -0.52 0.55 13.18
CA ASP A 218 -0.89 0.11 14.53
C ASP A 218 -2.06 -0.88 14.51
N ALA A 219 -3.05 -0.65 13.63
CA ALA A 219 -4.22 -1.49 13.50
C ALA A 219 -3.93 -2.83 12.81
N MET A 220 -2.98 -2.87 11.89
CA MET A 220 -2.77 -4.00 10.97
C MET A 220 -1.54 -4.84 11.29
N MET A 221 -0.39 -4.22 11.62
CA MET A 221 0.92 -4.89 11.53
C MET A 221 1.30 -5.66 12.79
N TYR A 222 1.76 -6.90 12.64
CA TYR A 222 2.47 -7.62 13.70
C TYR A 222 3.94 -7.18 13.75
N LYS A 223 4.40 -6.77 14.93
CA LYS A 223 5.80 -6.44 15.21
C LYS A 223 6.52 -7.63 15.83
N ILE A 224 7.75 -7.87 15.42
CA ILE A 224 8.64 -8.84 16.05
C ILE A 224 9.24 -8.22 17.31
N GLU A 225 9.08 -8.90 18.46
CA GLU A 225 9.59 -8.42 19.72
C GLU A 225 11.14 -8.42 19.72
N GLY A 226 11.73 -7.34 20.19
CA GLY A 226 13.19 -7.18 20.27
C GLY A 226 13.87 -6.80 18.97
N GLU A 227 13.12 -6.69 17.85
CA GLU A 227 13.67 -6.37 16.53
C GLU A 227 12.93 -5.22 15.85
N ASP A 228 13.63 -4.51 14.94
CA ASP A 228 13.00 -3.53 14.04
C ASP A 228 12.46 -4.24 12.80
N LEU A 229 11.56 -5.20 13.01
CA LEU A 229 10.92 -5.98 11.95
C LEU A 229 9.41 -6.10 12.18
N TYR A 230 8.67 -6.07 11.07
CA TYR A 230 7.22 -6.21 11.02
C TYR A 230 6.86 -7.25 9.96
N LEU A 231 5.92 -8.15 10.26
CA LEU A 231 5.33 -9.05 9.27
C LEU A 231 4.49 -8.25 8.29
N ILE A 232 4.62 -8.52 7.00
CA ILE A 232 3.88 -7.80 5.96
C ILE A 232 2.40 -8.13 5.96
N GLY A 233 1.54 -7.12 5.78
CA GLY A 233 0.10 -7.29 5.52
C GLY A 233 -0.25 -7.47 4.04
N THR A 234 0.74 -7.25 3.16
CA THR A 234 0.68 -7.41 1.70
C THR A 234 2.10 -7.36 1.14
N SER A 235 2.37 -8.07 0.04
CA SER A 235 3.66 -7.99 -0.63
C SER A 235 3.96 -6.62 -1.25
N GLU A 236 2.95 -5.78 -1.50
CA GLU A 236 3.14 -4.38 -1.90
C GLU A 236 4.19 -3.69 -1.03
N HIS A 237 4.11 -3.87 0.28
CA HIS A 237 5.01 -3.20 1.24
C HIS A 237 6.49 -3.48 0.95
N SER A 238 6.83 -4.75 0.79
CA SER A 238 8.20 -5.17 0.47
C SER A 238 8.60 -4.79 -0.95
N MET A 239 7.66 -4.92 -1.89
CA MET A 239 7.93 -4.67 -3.31
C MET A 239 8.22 -3.20 -3.59
N ILE A 240 7.47 -2.28 -2.98
CA ILE A 240 7.74 -0.84 -3.07
C ILE A 240 8.98 -0.50 -2.24
N GLY A 241 9.13 -1.09 -1.05
CA GLY A 241 10.31 -0.94 -0.19
C GLY A 241 11.62 -1.32 -0.85
N ARG A 242 11.61 -2.22 -1.84
CA ARG A 242 12.78 -2.58 -2.67
C ARG A 242 13.46 -1.38 -3.30
N PHE A 243 12.72 -0.34 -3.61
CA PHE A 243 13.23 0.84 -4.32
C PHE A 243 13.60 2.00 -3.38
N LYS A 244 13.53 1.80 -2.06
CA LYS A 244 13.88 2.82 -1.06
C LYS A 244 15.25 3.42 -1.35
N ASP A 245 15.33 4.77 -1.29
CA ASP A 245 16.53 5.59 -1.48
C ASP A 245 17.21 5.43 -2.86
N GLN A 246 16.52 4.85 -3.86
CA GLN A 246 17.06 4.68 -5.20
C GLN A 246 16.73 5.84 -6.13
N ILE A 247 17.63 6.08 -7.09
CA ILE A 247 17.39 6.97 -8.22
C ILE A 247 17.33 6.10 -9.48
N LEU A 248 16.10 5.89 -9.97
CA LEU A 248 15.81 5.06 -11.14
C LEU A 248 16.15 5.83 -12.42
N LYS A 249 16.42 5.12 -13.49
CA LYS A 249 16.53 5.71 -14.82
C LYS A 249 15.13 5.82 -15.44
N LYS A 250 14.84 6.91 -16.14
CA LYS A 250 13.55 7.09 -16.84
C LYS A 250 13.24 5.91 -17.79
N ALA A 251 14.26 5.37 -18.47
CA ALA A 251 14.11 4.24 -19.38
C ALA A 251 13.73 2.89 -18.69
N GLU A 252 13.79 2.82 -17.36
CA GLU A 252 13.35 1.64 -16.60
C GLU A 252 11.84 1.66 -16.33
N LEU A 253 11.17 2.80 -16.49
CA LEU A 253 9.74 2.92 -16.31
C LEU A 253 8.95 2.57 -17.59
N PRO A 254 7.79 1.93 -17.44
CA PRO A 254 7.18 1.48 -16.19
C PRO A 254 7.83 0.21 -15.65
N ILE A 255 8.00 0.14 -14.32
CA ILE A 255 8.38 -1.11 -13.64
C ILE A 255 7.10 -1.81 -13.22
N THR A 256 6.84 -2.99 -13.78
CA THR A 256 5.66 -3.81 -13.52
C THR A 256 6.08 -5.10 -12.82
N MET A 257 5.61 -5.33 -11.60
CA MET A 257 5.95 -6.51 -10.84
C MET A 257 4.72 -7.14 -10.22
N THR A 258 4.76 -8.47 -10.11
CA THR A 258 3.76 -9.26 -9.39
C THR A 258 4.45 -10.17 -8.39
N SER A 259 3.80 -10.45 -7.27
CA SER A 259 4.39 -11.26 -6.21
C SER A 259 3.36 -12.03 -5.41
N TYR A 260 3.75 -13.23 -5.02
CA TYR A 260 3.06 -14.01 -4.01
C TYR A 260 3.64 -13.68 -2.63
N SER A 261 2.78 -13.62 -1.62
CA SER A 261 3.20 -13.65 -0.22
C SER A 261 2.10 -14.19 0.71
N PRO A 262 2.48 -14.80 1.85
CA PRO A 262 1.62 -14.78 3.01
C PRO A 262 1.43 -13.32 3.47
N CYS A 263 0.28 -13.05 4.04
CA CYS A 263 -0.12 -11.75 4.58
C CYS A 263 -0.58 -11.94 6.02
N PHE A 264 -0.14 -11.06 6.91
CA PHE A 264 -0.45 -11.13 8.33
C PHE A 264 -1.12 -9.84 8.77
N ARG A 265 -2.35 -9.95 9.34
CA ARG A 265 -3.11 -8.78 9.80
C ARG A 265 -3.72 -9.03 11.17
N LYS A 266 -3.61 -8.04 12.06
CA LYS A 266 -4.21 -8.12 13.40
C LYS A 266 -5.73 -8.11 13.38
N GLU A 267 -6.36 -7.57 12.31
CA GLU A 267 -7.82 -7.47 12.14
C GLU A 267 -8.53 -6.87 13.37
N ILE A 268 -7.92 -5.85 14.00
CA ILE A 268 -8.44 -5.20 15.21
C ILE A 268 -9.78 -4.52 14.89
N GLY A 269 -10.80 -4.75 15.74
CA GLY A 269 -12.10 -4.11 15.64
C GLY A 269 -13.12 -4.81 14.72
N SER A 270 -12.76 -5.92 14.12
CA SER A 270 -13.67 -6.72 13.30
C SER A 270 -14.36 -7.79 14.14
N HIS A 271 -15.62 -7.57 14.50
CA HIS A 271 -16.48 -8.56 15.18
C HIS A 271 -17.73 -8.82 14.35
N GLY A 272 -18.17 -10.10 14.23
CA GLY A 272 -19.42 -10.43 13.56
C GLY A 272 -19.55 -11.87 13.06
N LEU A 273 -20.65 -12.17 12.35
CA LEU A 273 -21.03 -13.48 11.79
C LEU A 273 -19.99 -14.12 10.85
N GLU A 274 -19.05 -13.32 10.33
CA GLU A 274 -18.00 -13.74 9.41
C GLU A 274 -16.82 -14.44 10.09
N GLU A 275 -16.74 -14.44 11.43
CA GLU A 275 -15.64 -15.06 12.21
C GLU A 275 -15.60 -16.59 12.07
N ARG A 276 -16.76 -17.23 11.89
CA ARG A 276 -16.83 -18.69 11.73
C ARG A 276 -16.17 -19.18 10.43
N GLY A 277 -16.16 -18.36 9.37
CA GLY A 277 -15.68 -18.72 8.05
C GLY A 277 -14.22 -18.35 7.79
N LEU A 278 -13.91 -18.19 6.53
CA LEU A 278 -12.59 -17.80 5.99
C LEU A 278 -12.54 -16.32 5.54
N TYR A 279 -13.63 -15.57 5.74
CA TYR A 279 -13.75 -14.22 5.18
C TYR A 279 -12.76 -13.22 5.80
N ARG A 280 -12.55 -13.31 7.13
CA ARG A 280 -11.65 -12.44 7.87
C ARG A 280 -10.75 -13.28 8.78
N VAL A 281 -9.45 -13.26 8.49
CA VAL A 281 -8.46 -14.14 9.11
C VAL A 281 -7.16 -13.40 9.34
N HIS A 282 -6.36 -13.83 10.32
CA HIS A 282 -5.08 -13.20 10.68
C HIS A 282 -3.94 -13.52 9.71
N GLN A 283 -4.06 -14.66 9.02
CA GLN A 283 -3.11 -15.11 8.02
C GLN A 283 -3.85 -15.53 6.75
N PHE A 284 -3.38 -15.06 5.59
CA PHE A 284 -3.89 -15.46 4.27
C PHE A 284 -2.78 -15.33 3.23
N GLU A 285 -3.02 -15.85 2.03
CA GLU A 285 -2.08 -15.72 0.91
C GLU A 285 -2.65 -14.78 -0.14
N LYS A 286 -1.75 -14.05 -0.78
CA LYS A 286 -2.11 -13.06 -1.80
C LYS A 286 -1.12 -13.05 -2.96
N GLN A 287 -1.64 -13.02 -4.18
CA GLN A 287 -0.93 -12.58 -5.35
C GLN A 287 -1.25 -11.10 -5.56
N GLU A 288 -0.21 -10.27 -5.61
CA GLU A 288 -0.29 -8.82 -5.72
C GLU A 288 0.36 -8.34 -7.01
N MET A 289 -0.04 -7.19 -7.52
CA MET A 289 0.66 -6.46 -8.57
C MET A 289 0.99 -5.05 -8.13
N ILE A 290 2.17 -4.56 -8.50
CA ILE A 290 2.59 -3.18 -8.32
C ILE A 290 3.10 -2.59 -9.63
N VAL A 291 2.96 -1.28 -9.77
CA VAL A 291 3.53 -0.50 -10.87
C VAL A 291 4.20 0.75 -10.33
N LEU A 292 5.43 1.01 -10.81
CA LEU A 292 6.05 2.33 -10.71
C LEU A 292 6.06 2.91 -12.13
N CYS A 293 5.49 4.09 -12.32
CA CYS A 293 5.37 4.69 -13.65
C CYS A 293 5.60 6.21 -13.64
N GLU A 294 5.68 6.79 -14.83
CA GLU A 294 5.61 8.23 -15.01
C GLU A 294 4.27 8.77 -14.46
N PRO A 295 4.26 9.99 -13.88
CA PRO A 295 3.02 10.58 -13.37
C PRO A 295 1.89 10.62 -14.39
N GLU A 296 2.19 10.90 -15.66
CA GLU A 296 1.23 10.99 -16.75
C GLU A 296 0.55 9.66 -17.08
N ASP A 297 1.24 8.54 -16.82
CA ASP A 297 0.75 7.20 -17.13
C ASP A 297 -0.06 6.57 -16.00
N SER A 298 -0.15 7.24 -14.84
CA SER A 298 -0.75 6.70 -13.62
C SER A 298 -2.16 6.16 -13.83
N MET A 299 -3.05 6.96 -14.45
CA MET A 299 -4.44 6.56 -14.68
C MET A 299 -4.58 5.47 -15.76
N THR A 300 -3.67 5.42 -16.72
CA THR A 300 -3.61 4.34 -17.73
C THR A 300 -3.30 3.01 -17.05
N TRP A 301 -2.30 3.00 -16.16
CA TRP A 301 -1.96 1.81 -15.39
C TRP A 301 -3.04 1.43 -14.38
N TYR A 302 -3.63 2.39 -13.68
CA TYR A 302 -4.76 2.15 -12.79
C TYR A 302 -5.90 1.40 -13.50
N ASN A 303 -6.30 1.90 -14.68
CA ASN A 303 -7.36 1.28 -15.46
C ASN A 303 -6.99 -0.11 -16.01
N LYS A 304 -5.72 -0.34 -16.35
CA LYS A 304 -5.24 -1.66 -16.78
C LYS A 304 -5.23 -2.65 -15.62
N MET A 305 -4.80 -2.22 -14.43
CA MET A 305 -4.60 -3.11 -13.28
C MET A 305 -5.91 -3.67 -12.74
N TRP A 306 -6.92 -2.84 -12.50
CA TRP A 306 -8.20 -3.36 -12.00
C TRP A 306 -8.88 -4.28 -13.01
N LYS A 307 -8.73 -4.00 -14.30
CA LYS A 307 -9.27 -4.84 -15.36
C LYS A 307 -8.65 -6.24 -15.41
N LEU A 308 -7.34 -6.35 -15.16
CA LEU A 308 -6.67 -7.65 -15.05
C LEU A 308 -7.32 -8.52 -13.97
N SER A 309 -7.65 -7.96 -12.80
CA SER A 309 -8.35 -8.71 -11.75
C SER A 309 -9.77 -9.11 -12.16
N VAL A 310 -10.52 -8.21 -12.81
CA VAL A 310 -11.84 -8.53 -13.38
C VAL A 310 -11.75 -9.70 -14.33
N ASP A 311 -10.84 -9.66 -15.30
CA ASP A 311 -10.70 -10.70 -16.33
C ASP A 311 -10.31 -12.05 -15.69
N LEU A 312 -9.45 -12.05 -14.66
CA LEU A 312 -9.07 -13.25 -13.93
C LEU A 312 -10.27 -13.89 -13.21
N PHE A 313 -11.01 -13.12 -12.40
CA PHE A 313 -12.20 -13.65 -11.71
C PHE A 313 -13.29 -14.13 -12.68
N ARG A 314 -13.46 -13.43 -13.81
CA ARG A 314 -14.35 -13.85 -14.88
C ARG A 314 -13.95 -15.20 -15.48
N SER A 315 -12.65 -15.48 -15.61
CA SER A 315 -12.13 -16.78 -16.06
C SER A 315 -12.44 -17.93 -15.11
N TRP A 316 -12.74 -17.63 -13.84
CA TRP A 316 -13.15 -18.58 -12.80
C TRP A 316 -14.67 -18.72 -12.67
N ASN A 317 -15.44 -18.22 -13.64
CA ASN A 317 -16.91 -18.19 -13.67
C ASN A 317 -17.53 -17.30 -12.56
N VAL A 318 -16.79 -16.35 -12.03
CA VAL A 318 -17.25 -15.44 -10.97
C VAL A 318 -17.71 -14.12 -11.57
N PRO A 319 -19.00 -13.75 -11.47
CA PRO A 319 -19.46 -12.40 -11.79
C PRO A 319 -18.87 -11.40 -10.80
N VAL A 320 -18.42 -10.24 -11.30
CA VAL A 320 -17.83 -9.19 -10.46
C VAL A 320 -18.40 -7.82 -10.80
N ARG A 321 -18.25 -6.86 -9.89
CA ARG A 321 -18.50 -5.44 -10.17
C ARG A 321 -17.31 -4.58 -9.75
N GLN A 322 -17.19 -3.42 -10.38
CA GLN A 322 -16.28 -2.35 -9.96
C GLN A 322 -17.04 -1.35 -9.11
N LEU A 323 -16.46 -1.02 -7.96
CA LEU A 323 -16.99 -0.06 -6.99
C LEU A 323 -15.92 1.01 -6.76
N ASP A 324 -16.17 2.27 -7.18
CA ASP A 324 -15.26 3.37 -6.90
C ASP A 324 -15.39 3.78 -5.44
N CYS A 325 -14.26 3.77 -4.71
CA CYS A 325 -14.23 4.20 -3.31
C CYS A 325 -14.43 5.69 -3.20
N CYS A 326 -15.29 6.12 -2.28
CA CYS A 326 -15.51 7.52 -1.98
C CYS A 326 -14.38 8.12 -1.12
N SER A 327 -14.36 9.43 -1.03
CA SER A 327 -13.29 10.19 -0.39
C SER A 327 -13.04 9.84 1.08
N GLY A 328 -14.10 9.53 1.85
CA GLY A 328 -13.99 9.16 3.26
C GLY A 328 -13.51 7.73 3.50
N ASP A 329 -13.69 6.84 2.52
CA ASP A 329 -13.21 5.45 2.56
C ASP A 329 -11.74 5.31 2.10
N LEU A 330 -11.21 6.32 1.39
CA LEU A 330 -9.81 6.29 0.93
C LEU A 330 -8.83 6.43 2.08
N ALA A 331 -7.90 5.48 2.23
CA ALA A 331 -6.74 5.62 3.10
C ALA A 331 -5.90 6.87 2.76
N ASP A 332 -5.12 7.36 3.72
CA ASP A 332 -4.46 8.67 3.62
C ASP A 332 -3.48 8.81 2.44
N LEU A 333 -2.84 7.74 2.02
CA LEU A 333 -1.88 7.79 0.92
C LEU A 333 -2.52 7.68 -0.46
N LYS A 334 -3.78 7.21 -0.54
CA LYS A 334 -4.45 6.92 -1.82
C LYS A 334 -4.92 8.22 -2.50
N VAL A 335 -4.69 8.30 -3.80
CA VAL A 335 -5.22 9.35 -4.70
C VAL A 335 -6.57 8.93 -5.25
N LYS A 336 -6.70 7.68 -5.67
CA LYS A 336 -7.93 7.04 -6.13
C LYS A 336 -7.86 5.54 -5.86
N SER A 337 -9.01 4.95 -5.54
CA SER A 337 -9.15 3.50 -5.37
C SER A 337 -10.46 3.02 -5.96
N CYS A 338 -10.48 1.78 -6.42
CA CYS A 338 -11.70 1.04 -6.65
C CYS A 338 -11.55 -0.38 -6.13
N ASP A 339 -12.65 -0.92 -5.65
CA ASP A 339 -12.74 -2.31 -5.27
C ASP A 339 -13.37 -3.13 -6.39
N ILE A 340 -12.90 -4.35 -6.53
CA ILE A 340 -13.56 -5.38 -7.33
C ILE A 340 -14.25 -6.30 -6.35
N GLU A 341 -15.55 -6.38 -6.49
CA GLU A 341 -16.39 -7.22 -5.65
C GLU A 341 -16.94 -8.42 -6.42
N ALA A 342 -16.87 -9.59 -5.84
CA ALA A 342 -17.40 -10.84 -6.39
C ALA A 342 -18.86 -11.04 -5.97
N TRP A 343 -19.65 -11.60 -6.87
CA TRP A 343 -21.02 -12.02 -6.58
C TRP A 343 -21.03 -13.24 -5.65
N SER A 344 -21.81 -13.16 -4.58
CA SER A 344 -22.18 -14.31 -3.74
C SER A 344 -23.60 -14.74 -4.08
N PRO A 345 -23.81 -15.87 -4.77
CA PRO A 345 -25.14 -16.37 -5.06
C PRO A 345 -25.89 -16.79 -3.78
N ARG A 346 -25.18 -17.19 -2.74
CA ARG A 346 -25.71 -17.49 -1.41
C ARG A 346 -26.29 -16.25 -0.72
N GLN A 347 -25.51 -15.16 -0.67
CA GLN A 347 -25.92 -13.93 0.00
C GLN A 347 -26.79 -13.03 -0.88
N LYS A 348 -26.82 -13.28 -2.20
CA LYS A 348 -27.45 -12.43 -3.21
C LYS A 348 -26.93 -11.00 -3.18
N LYS A 349 -25.62 -10.84 -2.89
CA LYS A 349 -24.91 -9.56 -2.84
C LYS A 349 -23.46 -9.72 -3.29
N TYR A 350 -22.81 -8.61 -3.59
CA TYR A 350 -21.39 -8.55 -3.88
C TYR A 350 -20.58 -8.37 -2.59
N PHE A 351 -19.33 -8.82 -2.59
CA PHE A 351 -18.35 -8.62 -1.52
C PHE A 351 -16.95 -8.41 -2.10
N GLU A 352 -16.15 -7.60 -1.44
CA GLU A 352 -14.81 -7.22 -1.86
C GLU A 352 -13.87 -8.43 -1.96
N VAL A 353 -13.18 -8.55 -3.10
CA VAL A 353 -12.14 -9.56 -3.36
C VAL A 353 -10.81 -8.96 -3.79
N CYS A 354 -10.80 -7.75 -4.39
CA CYS A 354 -9.60 -7.02 -4.77
C CYS A 354 -9.79 -5.53 -4.53
N SER A 355 -8.70 -4.82 -4.30
CA SER A 355 -8.68 -3.36 -4.21
C SER A 355 -7.51 -2.82 -5.03
N CYS A 356 -7.81 -1.95 -5.99
CA CYS A 356 -6.86 -1.29 -6.87
C CYS A 356 -6.69 0.16 -6.47
N SER A 357 -5.44 0.62 -6.33
CA SER A 357 -5.16 1.98 -5.87
C SER A 357 -4.02 2.63 -6.64
N THR A 358 -4.17 3.94 -6.91
CA THR A 358 -3.03 4.80 -7.20
C THR A 358 -2.72 5.67 -5.99
N LEU A 359 -1.45 5.75 -5.62
CA LEU A 359 -0.96 6.52 -4.49
C LEU A 359 -0.23 7.80 -4.94
N GLY A 360 -0.22 8.06 -6.27
CA GLY A 360 0.56 9.15 -6.81
C GLY A 360 2.02 9.02 -6.38
N ASP A 361 2.63 10.12 -6.00
CA ASP A 361 4.03 10.16 -5.55
C ASP A 361 4.21 9.98 -4.02
N ALA A 362 3.15 9.68 -3.27
CA ALA A 362 3.18 9.69 -1.81
C ALA A 362 4.16 8.69 -1.20
N GLN A 363 4.17 7.45 -1.68
CA GLN A 363 5.12 6.43 -1.22
C GLN A 363 6.54 6.71 -1.71
N ALA A 364 6.69 7.15 -2.97
CA ALA A 364 7.97 7.52 -3.53
C ALA A 364 8.66 8.63 -2.73
N ARG A 365 7.91 9.67 -2.31
CA ARG A 365 8.42 10.74 -1.44
C ARG A 365 8.82 10.24 -0.06
N ARG A 366 8.02 9.38 0.56
CA ARG A 366 8.30 8.83 1.89
C ARG A 366 9.54 7.92 1.90
N LEU A 367 9.72 7.14 0.84
CA LEU A 367 10.80 6.18 0.69
C LEU A 367 12.03 6.73 -0.07
N GLY A 368 12.02 8.00 -0.48
CA GLY A 368 13.15 8.59 -1.20
C GLY A 368 13.37 8.02 -2.60
N ILE A 369 12.35 7.41 -3.22
CA ILE A 369 12.41 6.85 -4.57
C ILE A 369 12.33 8.01 -5.57
N ARG A 370 13.33 8.15 -6.44
CA ARG A 370 13.40 9.23 -7.42
C ARG A 370 13.70 8.67 -8.79
N VAL A 371 13.38 9.45 -9.83
CA VAL A 371 13.73 9.18 -11.21
C VAL A 371 14.64 10.30 -11.71
N LYS A 372 15.69 9.94 -12.43
CA LYS A 372 16.62 10.89 -13.04
C LYS A 372 15.96 11.51 -14.26
N GLY A 373 15.54 12.76 -14.17
CA GLY A 373 15.02 13.56 -15.27
C GLY A 373 16.06 14.51 -15.87
N GLU A 374 15.72 15.13 -16.99
CA GLU A 374 16.59 16.11 -17.70
C GLU A 374 16.80 17.40 -16.89
N LYS A 375 15.77 17.87 -16.19
CA LYS A 375 15.78 19.10 -15.39
C LYS A 375 15.97 18.86 -13.88
N GLY A 376 16.38 17.66 -13.48
CA GLY A 376 16.52 17.25 -12.09
C GLY A 376 15.71 16.00 -11.77
N ASN A 377 15.88 15.48 -10.56
CA ASN A 377 15.17 14.31 -10.12
C ASN A 377 13.71 14.64 -9.80
N TYR A 378 12.80 13.70 -10.10
CA TYR A 378 11.39 13.77 -9.76
C TYR A 378 10.93 12.45 -9.12
N TYR A 379 9.69 12.40 -8.63
CA TYR A 379 9.12 11.23 -7.98
C TYR A 379 8.21 10.46 -8.96
N PRO A 380 8.40 9.15 -9.11
CA PRO A 380 7.46 8.33 -9.87
C PRO A 380 6.15 8.16 -9.10
N HIS A 381 5.07 7.81 -9.82
CA HIS A 381 3.84 7.34 -9.19
C HIS A 381 3.94 5.85 -8.87
N THR A 382 3.30 5.44 -7.78
CA THR A 382 3.17 4.04 -7.37
C THR A 382 1.71 3.62 -7.39
N LEU A 383 1.47 2.40 -7.85
CA LEU A 383 0.14 1.78 -7.89
C LEU A 383 0.25 0.35 -7.36
N ASN A 384 -0.84 -0.12 -6.78
CA ASN A 384 -0.99 -1.51 -6.38
C ASN A 384 -2.39 -2.03 -6.72
N ASN A 385 -2.51 -3.33 -6.88
CA ASN A 385 -3.79 -4.01 -6.95
C ASN A 385 -3.63 -5.47 -6.54
N THR A 386 -4.61 -5.96 -5.84
CA THR A 386 -4.75 -7.39 -5.56
C THR A 386 -5.12 -8.14 -6.84
N VAL A 387 -4.29 -9.11 -7.23
CA VAL A 387 -4.64 -10.06 -8.30
C VAL A 387 -5.67 -11.05 -7.77
N VAL A 388 -5.35 -11.72 -6.67
CA VAL A 388 -6.26 -12.53 -5.86
C VAL A 388 -5.76 -12.59 -4.43
N ALA A 389 -6.65 -12.42 -3.48
CA ALA A 389 -6.44 -12.71 -2.06
C ALA A 389 -7.28 -13.91 -1.67
N THR A 390 -6.63 -14.93 -1.21
CA THR A 390 -7.29 -16.09 -0.59
C THR A 390 -7.38 -15.83 0.91
N PRO A 391 -8.43 -16.17 1.60
CA PRO A 391 -9.57 -17.04 1.20
C PRO A 391 -10.75 -16.34 0.51
N ARG A 392 -10.86 -15.00 0.47
CA ARG A 392 -12.05 -14.36 -0.16
C ARG A 392 -12.26 -14.82 -1.60
N GLY A 393 -11.19 -14.88 -2.40
CA GLY A 393 -11.24 -15.44 -3.75
C GLY A 393 -11.71 -16.89 -3.76
N LEU A 394 -11.27 -17.71 -2.80
CA LEU A 394 -11.69 -19.10 -2.66
C LEU A 394 -13.20 -19.22 -2.35
N ILE A 395 -13.72 -18.36 -1.45
CA ILE A 395 -15.18 -18.28 -1.18
C ILE A 395 -15.93 -17.97 -2.47
N ALA A 396 -15.50 -16.98 -3.23
CA ALA A 396 -16.14 -16.60 -4.48
C ALA A 396 -16.16 -17.75 -5.50
N VAL A 397 -15.04 -18.46 -5.67
CA VAL A 397 -14.94 -19.60 -6.58
C VAL A 397 -15.84 -20.75 -6.12
N ILE A 398 -15.81 -21.10 -4.83
CA ILE A 398 -16.62 -22.17 -4.26
C ILE A 398 -18.11 -21.88 -4.43
N GLU A 399 -18.61 -20.71 -4.03
CA GLU A 399 -20.03 -20.39 -4.05
C GLU A 399 -20.59 -20.29 -5.50
N ASN A 400 -19.80 -19.78 -6.46
CA ASN A 400 -20.21 -19.63 -7.85
C ASN A 400 -20.10 -20.92 -8.68
N ASN A 401 -19.40 -21.94 -8.19
CA ASN A 401 -19.20 -23.23 -8.86
C ASN A 401 -19.74 -24.42 -8.04
N TYR A 402 -20.56 -24.15 -7.01
CA TYR A 402 -21.22 -25.17 -6.18
C TYR A 402 -22.36 -25.82 -6.91
N ASN A 403 -22.48 -27.16 -6.80
CA ASN A 403 -23.52 -27.98 -7.42
C ASN A 403 -24.52 -28.49 -6.36
N GLU A 404 -25.74 -28.82 -6.79
CA GLU A 404 -26.80 -29.31 -5.91
C GLU A 404 -26.42 -30.59 -5.14
N ASP A 405 -25.59 -31.46 -5.72
CA ASP A 405 -25.08 -32.69 -5.09
C ASP A 405 -23.99 -32.45 -4.04
N GLY A 406 -23.65 -31.18 -3.77
CA GLY A 406 -22.63 -30.80 -2.80
C GLY A 406 -21.21 -30.79 -3.35
N SER A 407 -21.03 -31.10 -4.62
CA SER A 407 -19.72 -31.00 -5.30
C SER A 407 -19.40 -29.57 -5.76
N ILE A 408 -18.15 -29.34 -6.14
CA ILE A 408 -17.69 -28.08 -6.72
C ILE A 408 -17.12 -28.39 -8.11
N THR A 409 -17.62 -27.72 -9.13
CA THR A 409 -17.03 -27.74 -10.47
C THR A 409 -15.76 -26.91 -10.46
N VAL A 410 -14.63 -27.50 -10.83
CA VAL A 410 -13.37 -26.77 -10.96
C VAL A 410 -13.42 -25.95 -12.27
N PRO A 411 -13.27 -24.61 -12.21
CA PRO A 411 -13.16 -23.78 -13.41
C PRO A 411 -12.11 -24.32 -14.38
N GLU A 412 -12.39 -24.28 -15.65
CA GLU A 412 -11.56 -24.94 -16.69
C GLU A 412 -10.09 -24.49 -16.61
N VAL A 413 -9.85 -23.18 -16.44
CA VAL A 413 -8.51 -22.60 -16.35
C VAL A 413 -7.73 -23.03 -15.12
N LEU A 414 -8.37 -23.57 -14.07
CA LEU A 414 -7.75 -24.09 -12.86
C LEU A 414 -7.44 -25.59 -12.94
N ARG A 415 -8.07 -26.34 -13.86
CA ARG A 415 -7.89 -27.80 -13.96
C ARG A 415 -6.44 -28.23 -14.19
N PRO A 416 -5.63 -27.57 -15.03
CA PRO A 416 -4.21 -27.93 -15.20
C PRO A 416 -3.43 -27.88 -13.87
N TYR A 417 -3.74 -26.93 -12.98
CA TYR A 417 -3.12 -26.77 -11.67
C TYR A 417 -3.68 -27.74 -10.61
N MET A 418 -4.80 -28.39 -10.93
CA MET A 418 -5.47 -29.42 -10.12
C MET A 418 -5.18 -30.85 -10.61
N GLY A 419 -4.16 -31.01 -11.49
CA GLY A 419 -3.85 -32.32 -12.10
C GLY A 419 -4.98 -32.89 -12.95
N GLY A 420 -5.75 -32.03 -13.61
CA GLY A 420 -6.89 -32.39 -14.45
C GLY A 420 -8.20 -32.67 -13.71
N THR A 421 -8.26 -32.43 -12.40
CA THR A 421 -9.50 -32.61 -11.61
C THR A 421 -10.57 -31.62 -12.09
N GLU A 422 -11.72 -32.14 -12.50
CA GLU A 422 -12.85 -31.35 -12.99
C GLU A 422 -13.88 -31.06 -11.92
N ILE A 423 -14.07 -31.98 -10.96
CA ILE A 423 -15.09 -31.89 -9.91
C ILE A 423 -14.48 -32.33 -8.57
N ILE A 424 -14.64 -31.50 -7.55
CA ILE A 424 -14.32 -31.84 -6.17
C ILE A 424 -15.61 -32.39 -5.54
N LYS A 425 -15.58 -33.64 -5.06
CA LYS A 425 -16.74 -34.33 -4.49
C LYS A 425 -16.62 -34.50 -2.98
N PRO A 426 -17.76 -34.49 -2.25
CA PRO A 426 -17.76 -34.94 -0.86
C PRO A 426 -17.19 -36.36 -0.74
N LYS A 427 -16.27 -36.56 0.18
CA LYS A 427 -15.73 -37.91 0.49
C LYS A 427 -16.64 -38.55 1.54
N ASN A 428 -17.21 -39.68 1.21
CA ASN A 428 -17.89 -40.50 2.23
C ASN A 428 -16.89 -40.81 3.34
N LYS A 429 -17.28 -40.50 4.60
CA LYS A 429 -16.49 -40.84 5.78
C LYS A 429 -16.40 -42.33 5.96
#